data_1d0247d15d59e9c2d382d3866e3dbca7
#
_entry.id   1d0247d15d59e9c2d382d3866e3dbca7
#
_cell.length_a   1.000
_cell.length_b   1.000
_cell.length_c   1.000
_cell.angle_alpha   90.00
_cell.angle_beta   90.00
_cell.angle_gamma   90.00
#
_symmetry.space_group_name_H-M   'P 1'
#
loop_
_entity.id
_entity.type
_entity.pdbx_description
1 polymer ?
#
loop_
_entity_poly.entity_id
_entity_poly.type
_entity_poly.pdbx_seq_one_letter_code
_entity_poly.pdbx_strand_id
1 'polypeptide(L)'
;LAAASGFTLILSPLLARDLRVGVDPDVPTIHHAIKFAQPGDTIHLEPNKVYRDYAGFYDKKGAPGKPITLDGHGATLDGSDPLDPAQWREVSPGLFAADELLPNLSDAVIGRWFFLFDGKMQLMGRTSKGRSDPLKQPGDLQPGEWTFVKDPSREKPPSKQIYGSFYIKLAPGQVLADAKIAVPVRSAGVQFSGDNAHLVIKNLTATHPYNDGFNIHGDCRDVVFENIRAIECGDDGISAHESAQYRVDGFTSIGNSTGICDTGTAQTSYRNVFIADCVAFDLYFLDKGRYSLSNALILSKSQNPFSVTGRDDGDCRLAMENVHLRRLVEPRLGNVAARAVVSGKRCTLEGLDLKVTGSATWESSLLSGQPSEAGATGADLEALWKLAPPSYQTPPS
;
A
#
# COMPACT_ATOMS: atom_id res chain seq x y z
N LEU A 1 3.37 -65.49 -22.11
CA LEU A 1 4.25 -64.56 -21.39
C LEU A 1 4.39 -63.29 -22.22
N ALA A 2 3.58 -62.25 -21.93
CA ALA A 2 3.71 -60.94 -22.50
C ALA A 2 4.52 -60.05 -21.52
N ALA A 3 5.67 -59.60 -21.96
CA ALA A 3 6.48 -58.66 -21.22
C ALA A 3 5.89 -57.25 -21.35
N ALA A 4 5.41 -56.69 -20.23
CA ALA A 4 5.01 -55.29 -20.17
C ALA A 4 6.26 -54.43 -19.97
N SER A 5 6.71 -53.75 -21.02
CA SER A 5 7.73 -52.72 -20.94
C SER A 5 7.15 -51.44 -20.33
N GLY A 6 7.45 -51.20 -19.06
CA GLY A 6 7.14 -49.98 -18.37
C GLY A 6 7.96 -48.82 -18.93
N PHE A 7 7.33 -47.85 -19.60
CA PHE A 7 7.92 -46.58 -19.94
C PHE A 7 7.97 -45.73 -18.67
N THR A 8 9.12 -45.60 -18.06
CA THR A 8 9.35 -44.58 -17.02
C THR A 8 9.59 -43.26 -17.71
N LEU A 9 8.60 -42.38 -17.70
CA LEU A 9 8.75 -40.97 -18.10
C LEU A 9 9.72 -40.31 -17.11
N ILE A 10 10.96 -40.15 -17.50
CA ILE A 10 11.91 -39.28 -16.81
C ILE A 10 11.50 -37.84 -17.11
N LEU A 11 10.70 -37.26 -16.23
CA LEU A 11 10.47 -35.79 -16.23
C LEU A 11 11.83 -35.15 -15.90
N SER A 12 12.52 -34.67 -16.91
CA SER A 12 13.68 -33.78 -16.71
C SER A 12 13.20 -32.58 -15.87
N PRO A 13 13.91 -32.21 -14.79
CA PRO A 13 13.56 -31.05 -14.02
C PRO A 13 13.62 -29.84 -14.99
N LEU A 14 12.50 -29.13 -15.17
CA LEU A 14 12.51 -27.87 -15.87
C LEU A 14 13.54 -26.96 -15.18
N LEU A 15 14.51 -26.47 -15.95
CA LEU A 15 15.47 -25.48 -15.47
C LEU A 15 14.71 -24.17 -15.19
N ALA A 16 15.07 -23.51 -14.10
CA ALA A 16 14.58 -22.16 -13.82
C ALA A 16 14.91 -21.21 -14.96
N ARG A 17 13.96 -20.36 -15.32
CA ARG A 17 14.10 -19.42 -16.44
C ARG A 17 14.17 -18.00 -15.93
N ASP A 18 14.89 -17.15 -16.67
CA ASP A 18 14.81 -15.70 -16.57
C ASP A 18 13.82 -15.20 -17.63
N LEU A 19 12.76 -14.53 -17.20
CA LEU A 19 11.69 -13.98 -18.05
C LEU A 19 11.81 -12.45 -18.05
N ARG A 20 12.27 -11.85 -19.16
CA ARG A 20 12.51 -10.40 -19.24
C ARG A 20 11.33 -9.71 -19.90
N VAL A 21 10.57 -8.98 -19.11
CA VAL A 21 9.33 -8.29 -19.54
C VAL A 21 9.65 -7.23 -20.59
N GLY A 22 8.98 -7.32 -21.75
CA GLY A 22 9.14 -6.39 -22.88
C GLY A 22 10.44 -6.55 -23.66
N VAL A 23 11.28 -7.52 -23.32
CA VAL A 23 12.54 -7.86 -24.00
C VAL A 23 12.43 -9.21 -24.68
N ASP A 24 12.00 -10.23 -23.94
CA ASP A 24 11.80 -11.57 -24.50
C ASP A 24 10.52 -11.57 -25.37
N PRO A 25 10.55 -12.09 -26.61
CA PRO A 25 9.38 -12.04 -27.52
C PRO A 25 8.10 -12.66 -26.94
N ASP A 26 8.27 -13.69 -26.12
CA ASP A 26 7.16 -14.42 -25.49
C ASP A 26 6.75 -13.83 -24.14
N VAL A 27 7.30 -12.68 -23.72
CA VAL A 27 7.05 -12.04 -22.43
C VAL A 27 6.74 -10.54 -22.60
N PRO A 28 5.66 -10.19 -23.31
CA PRO A 28 5.39 -8.79 -23.65
C PRO A 28 4.96 -7.92 -22.48
N THR A 29 4.34 -8.49 -21.44
CA THR A 29 3.78 -7.74 -20.29
C THR A 29 4.08 -8.43 -18.96
N ILE A 30 3.95 -7.67 -17.86
CA ILE A 30 4.08 -8.19 -16.49
C ILE A 30 3.04 -9.30 -16.25
N HIS A 31 1.79 -9.06 -16.65
CA HIS A 31 0.71 -10.04 -16.50
C HIS A 31 1.02 -11.35 -17.24
N HIS A 32 1.56 -11.25 -18.46
CA HIS A 32 1.96 -12.43 -19.26
C HIS A 32 3.08 -13.22 -18.55
N ALA A 33 4.12 -12.53 -18.08
CA ALA A 33 5.22 -13.14 -17.34
C ALA A 33 4.70 -13.89 -16.10
N ILE A 34 3.90 -13.24 -15.25
CA ILE A 34 3.35 -13.84 -14.03
C ILE A 34 2.49 -15.07 -14.39
N LYS A 35 1.63 -14.96 -15.40
CA LYS A 35 0.75 -16.07 -15.81
C LYS A 35 1.54 -17.34 -16.17
N PHE A 36 2.62 -17.19 -16.94
CA PHE A 36 3.39 -18.34 -17.48
C PHE A 36 4.62 -18.73 -16.68
N ALA A 37 4.99 -17.95 -15.65
CA ALA A 37 6.08 -18.32 -14.76
C ALA A 37 5.82 -19.66 -14.04
N GLN A 38 6.85 -20.48 -13.91
CA GLN A 38 6.86 -21.77 -13.27
C GLN A 38 7.71 -21.72 -11.97
N PRO A 39 7.57 -22.69 -11.05
CA PRO A 39 8.40 -22.73 -9.86
C PRO A 39 9.90 -22.66 -10.16
N GLY A 40 10.56 -21.68 -9.58
CA GLY A 40 11.97 -21.36 -9.76
C GLY A 40 12.26 -20.25 -10.78
N ASP A 41 11.29 -19.84 -11.61
CA ASP A 41 11.50 -18.77 -12.58
C ASP A 41 11.68 -17.40 -11.89
N THR A 42 12.48 -16.55 -12.54
CA THR A 42 12.60 -15.13 -12.16
C THR A 42 12.07 -14.24 -13.28
N ILE A 43 11.13 -13.37 -12.93
CA ILE A 43 10.58 -12.34 -13.80
C ILE A 43 11.40 -11.07 -13.57
N HIS A 44 12.02 -10.55 -14.62
CA HIS A 44 12.83 -9.33 -14.58
C HIS A 44 12.10 -8.18 -15.26
N LEU A 45 11.93 -7.07 -14.53
CA LEU A 45 11.53 -5.80 -15.13
C LEU A 45 12.79 -5.06 -15.63
N GLU A 46 12.63 -4.15 -16.57
CA GLU A 46 13.72 -3.27 -17.00
C GLU A 46 14.13 -2.35 -15.84
N PRO A 47 15.43 -2.22 -15.56
CA PRO A 47 15.90 -1.42 -14.44
C PRO A 47 15.40 0.02 -14.47
N ASN A 48 14.88 0.51 -13.33
CA ASN A 48 14.41 1.88 -13.13
C ASN A 48 13.32 2.36 -14.11
N LYS A 49 12.70 1.47 -14.88
CA LYS A 49 11.61 1.81 -15.79
C LYS A 49 10.31 2.07 -15.05
N VAL A 50 9.53 3.02 -15.55
CA VAL A 50 8.16 3.26 -15.12
C VAL A 50 7.20 2.46 -16.00
N TYR A 51 6.43 1.58 -15.39
CA TYR A 51 5.38 0.79 -16.04
C TYR A 51 4.02 1.33 -15.60
N ARG A 52 3.19 1.78 -16.54
CA ARG A 52 1.77 2.05 -16.30
C ARG A 52 1.01 0.73 -16.34
N ASP A 53 1.24 -0.08 -15.32
CA ASP A 53 0.77 -1.45 -15.21
C ASP A 53 0.69 -1.85 -13.73
N TYR A 54 0.24 -3.06 -13.46
CA TYR A 54 0.24 -3.65 -12.13
C TYR A 54 0.70 -5.12 -12.18
N ALA A 55 1.14 -5.66 -11.05
CA ALA A 55 1.54 -7.06 -10.93
C ALA A 55 0.45 -7.86 -10.16
N GLY A 56 -0.35 -8.63 -10.89
CA GLY A 56 -1.44 -9.43 -10.34
C GLY A 56 -1.08 -10.91 -10.17
N PHE A 57 -1.10 -11.39 -8.92
CA PHE A 57 -0.89 -12.79 -8.56
C PHE A 57 -2.23 -13.40 -8.12
N TYR A 58 -2.77 -14.27 -8.96
CA TYR A 58 -4.06 -14.93 -8.76
C TYR A 58 -3.85 -16.45 -8.75
N ASP A 59 -4.02 -17.10 -7.59
CA ASP A 59 -3.76 -18.53 -7.40
C ASP A 59 -2.36 -18.97 -7.88
N LYS A 60 -1.35 -18.09 -7.73
CA LYS A 60 0.00 -18.28 -8.25
C LYS A 60 0.89 -18.98 -7.22
N LYS A 61 1.56 -20.04 -7.66
CA LYS A 61 2.41 -20.83 -6.76
C LYS A 61 3.76 -21.13 -7.38
N GLY A 62 4.81 -20.82 -6.61
CA GLY A 62 6.10 -21.45 -6.74
C GLY A 62 6.08 -22.84 -6.10
N ALA A 63 7.23 -23.31 -5.61
CA ALA A 63 7.38 -24.54 -4.84
C ALA A 63 8.38 -24.33 -3.70
N PRO A 64 8.37 -25.17 -2.66
CA PRO A 64 9.39 -25.11 -1.60
C PRO A 64 10.81 -25.14 -2.18
N GLY A 65 11.62 -24.11 -1.82
CA GLY A 65 12.98 -23.93 -2.35
C GLY A 65 13.06 -23.52 -3.83
N LYS A 66 11.93 -23.33 -4.51
CA LYS A 66 11.82 -22.85 -5.90
C LYS A 66 10.73 -21.78 -6.01
N PRO A 67 10.88 -20.62 -5.36
CA PRO A 67 9.90 -19.55 -5.47
C PRO A 67 9.82 -19.04 -6.92
N ILE A 68 8.68 -18.45 -7.27
CA ILE A 68 8.62 -17.56 -8.42
C ILE A 68 9.03 -16.17 -7.91
N THR A 69 10.00 -15.55 -8.57
CA THR A 69 10.52 -14.24 -8.19
C THR A 69 10.10 -13.18 -9.20
N LEU A 70 9.57 -12.04 -8.72
CA LEU A 70 9.47 -10.80 -9.48
C LEU A 70 10.55 -9.85 -8.97
N ASP A 71 11.55 -9.60 -9.79
CA ASP A 71 12.61 -8.61 -9.51
C ASP A 71 12.37 -7.34 -10.33
N GLY A 72 12.05 -6.26 -9.64
CA GLY A 72 11.78 -4.96 -10.24
C GLY A 72 13.04 -4.21 -10.67
N HIS A 73 14.23 -4.56 -10.15
CA HIS A 73 15.47 -3.80 -10.43
C HIS A 73 15.32 -2.28 -10.25
N GLY A 74 14.51 -1.83 -9.30
CA GLY A 74 14.20 -0.42 -9.09
C GLY A 74 13.09 0.14 -9.98
N ALA A 75 12.40 -0.69 -10.75
CA ALA A 75 11.25 -0.28 -11.55
C ALA A 75 10.10 0.26 -10.69
N THR A 76 9.27 1.07 -11.31
CA THR A 76 8.07 1.65 -10.71
C THR A 76 6.82 1.16 -11.45
N LEU A 77 5.84 0.64 -10.70
CA LEU A 77 4.48 0.41 -11.19
C LEU A 77 3.65 1.66 -10.88
N ASP A 78 3.28 2.39 -11.91
CA ASP A 78 2.47 3.61 -11.81
C ASP A 78 0.99 3.27 -12.06
N GLY A 79 0.17 3.45 -11.04
CA GLY A 79 -1.28 3.21 -11.09
C GLY A 79 -2.05 4.25 -11.88
N SER A 80 -1.41 5.36 -12.27
CA SER A 80 -2.05 6.45 -13.01
C SER A 80 -1.77 6.39 -14.53
N ASP A 81 -2.69 6.98 -15.30
CA ASP A 81 -2.49 7.30 -16.71
C ASP A 81 -2.65 8.81 -16.94
N PRO A 82 -1.97 9.38 -17.96
CA PRO A 82 -2.26 10.75 -18.38
C PRO A 82 -3.76 10.91 -18.67
N LEU A 83 -4.32 12.05 -18.25
CA LEU A 83 -5.70 12.39 -18.59
C LEU A 83 -5.89 12.41 -20.11
N ASP A 84 -6.93 11.72 -20.59
CA ASP A 84 -7.34 11.80 -22.00
C ASP A 84 -8.35 12.96 -22.18
N PRO A 85 -7.96 14.06 -22.85
CA PRO A 85 -8.84 15.21 -23.04
C PRO A 85 -10.15 14.88 -23.75
N ALA A 86 -10.19 13.83 -24.59
CA ALA A 86 -11.37 13.43 -25.33
C ALA A 86 -12.51 12.91 -24.43
N GLN A 87 -12.20 12.48 -23.21
CA GLN A 87 -13.18 12.03 -22.22
C GLN A 87 -13.83 13.18 -21.43
N TRP A 88 -13.36 14.42 -21.62
CA TRP A 88 -13.77 15.57 -20.84
C TRP A 88 -14.48 16.60 -21.71
N ARG A 89 -15.53 17.21 -21.17
CA ARG A 89 -16.23 18.34 -21.78
C ARG A 89 -16.10 19.58 -20.90
N GLU A 90 -15.86 20.72 -21.51
CA GLU A 90 -15.90 22.00 -20.80
C GLU A 90 -17.35 22.36 -20.50
N VAL A 91 -17.67 22.63 -19.22
CA VAL A 91 -19.03 22.97 -18.76
C VAL A 91 -19.17 24.47 -18.43
N SER A 92 -18.06 25.10 -18.12
CA SER A 92 -17.91 26.56 -18.01
C SER A 92 -16.42 26.90 -18.10
N PRO A 93 -16.01 28.16 -18.31
CA PRO A 93 -14.61 28.51 -18.53
C PRO A 93 -13.66 27.91 -17.50
N GLY A 94 -12.78 27.01 -17.95
CA GLY A 94 -11.79 26.26 -17.16
C GLY A 94 -12.37 25.21 -16.24
N LEU A 95 -13.67 24.92 -16.26
CA LEU A 95 -14.30 23.82 -15.52
C LEU A 95 -14.66 22.69 -16.49
N PHE A 96 -14.07 21.53 -16.28
CA PHE A 96 -14.26 20.36 -17.13
C PHE A 96 -14.95 19.24 -16.36
N ALA A 97 -15.78 18.45 -17.04
CA ALA A 97 -16.48 17.31 -16.49
C ALA A 97 -16.24 16.05 -17.33
N ALA A 98 -16.09 14.92 -16.65
CA ALA A 98 -16.03 13.59 -17.29
C ALA A 98 -16.92 12.60 -16.53
N ASP A 99 -17.67 11.80 -17.29
CA ASP A 99 -18.54 10.77 -16.76
C ASP A 99 -17.81 9.41 -16.79
N GLU A 100 -18.04 8.61 -15.75
CA GLU A 100 -17.67 7.18 -15.76
C GLU A 100 -16.20 6.86 -16.07
N LEU A 101 -15.26 7.61 -15.46
CA LEU A 101 -13.82 7.35 -15.64
C LEU A 101 -13.38 5.94 -15.25
N LEU A 102 -14.15 5.25 -14.38
CA LEU A 102 -13.95 3.86 -14.02
C LEU A 102 -15.25 3.05 -14.16
N PRO A 103 -15.17 1.79 -14.63
CA PRO A 103 -16.35 0.96 -14.86
C PRO A 103 -17.06 0.51 -13.57
N ASN A 104 -16.37 0.46 -12.44
CA ASN A 104 -16.90 -0.05 -11.16
C ASN A 104 -16.69 0.95 -10.03
N LEU A 105 -17.05 2.21 -10.25
CA LEU A 105 -16.92 3.24 -9.26
C LEU A 105 -17.81 2.97 -8.05
N SER A 106 -17.32 3.20 -6.85
CA SER A 106 -18.05 3.04 -5.60
C SER A 106 -17.71 4.16 -4.62
N ASP A 107 -18.51 4.33 -3.56
CA ASP A 107 -18.23 5.30 -2.51
C ASP A 107 -16.86 5.10 -1.86
N ALA A 108 -16.45 3.85 -1.67
CA ALA A 108 -15.14 3.53 -1.14
C ALA A 108 -14.01 4.00 -2.08
N VAL A 109 -14.19 3.88 -3.40
CA VAL A 109 -13.22 4.39 -4.38
C VAL A 109 -13.17 5.91 -4.34
N ILE A 110 -14.32 6.60 -4.32
CA ILE A 110 -14.35 8.07 -4.21
C ILE A 110 -13.74 8.55 -2.88
N GLY A 111 -13.88 7.78 -1.81
CA GLY A 111 -13.30 8.10 -0.50
C GLY A 111 -11.76 8.18 -0.51
N ARG A 112 -11.11 7.51 -1.44
CA ARG A 112 -9.65 7.44 -1.62
C ARG A 112 -9.17 7.94 -2.98
N TRP A 113 -10.05 8.58 -3.75
CA TRP A 113 -9.72 9.12 -5.07
C TRP A 113 -8.86 10.37 -4.97
N PHE A 114 -8.07 10.59 -6.00
CA PHE A 114 -7.26 11.78 -6.20
C PHE A 114 -7.05 12.04 -7.68
N PHE A 115 -6.53 13.19 -8.02
CA PHE A 115 -5.88 13.47 -9.31
C PHE A 115 -4.46 13.91 -9.05
N LEU A 116 -3.59 13.73 -10.02
CA LEU A 116 -2.27 14.34 -10.04
C LEU A 116 -2.34 15.60 -10.89
N PHE A 117 -1.98 16.74 -10.32
CA PHE A 117 -1.82 18.02 -11.02
C PHE A 117 -0.34 18.39 -10.99
N ASP A 118 0.32 18.47 -12.15
CA ASP A 118 1.77 18.68 -12.26
C ASP A 118 2.58 17.69 -11.40
N GLY A 119 2.15 16.43 -11.37
CA GLY A 119 2.77 15.35 -10.60
C GLY A 119 2.51 15.40 -9.09
N LYS A 120 1.66 16.31 -8.61
CA LYS A 120 1.29 16.42 -7.18
C LYS A 120 -0.07 15.79 -6.92
N MET A 121 -0.12 14.87 -5.98
CA MET A 121 -1.33 14.20 -5.53
C MET A 121 -2.28 15.19 -4.84
N GLN A 122 -3.51 15.31 -5.35
CA GLN A 122 -4.55 16.15 -4.77
C GLN A 122 -5.70 15.31 -4.23
N LEU A 123 -5.71 15.12 -2.92
CA LEU A 123 -6.70 14.34 -2.19
C LEU A 123 -7.94 15.14 -1.79
N MET A 124 -7.97 16.46 -1.94
CA MET A 124 -9.05 17.34 -1.47
C MET A 124 -9.33 17.22 0.04
N GLY A 125 -8.29 17.02 0.87
CA GLY A 125 -8.45 16.80 2.31
C GLY A 125 -9.14 15.48 2.67
N ARG A 126 -9.09 14.47 1.79
CA ARG A 126 -9.81 13.20 1.96
C ARG A 126 -8.85 12.05 2.21
N THR A 127 -9.38 11.03 2.85
CA THR A 127 -8.73 9.75 3.08
C THR A 127 -9.78 8.64 3.08
N SER A 128 -9.39 7.42 2.73
CA SER A 128 -10.25 6.23 2.83
C SER A 128 -10.63 5.90 4.28
N LYS A 129 -9.81 6.34 5.23
CA LYS A 129 -9.93 6.04 6.66
C LYS A 129 -9.82 7.32 7.49
N GLY A 130 -10.50 7.36 8.59
CA GLY A 130 -10.47 8.52 9.48
C GLY A 130 -11.33 9.69 8.99
N ARG A 131 -10.93 10.90 9.35
CA ARG A 131 -11.68 12.13 9.04
C ARG A 131 -11.35 12.62 7.64
N SER A 132 -12.39 12.91 6.85
CA SER A 132 -12.28 13.44 5.49
C SER A 132 -13.09 14.72 5.33
N ASP A 133 -12.56 15.66 4.56
CA ASP A 133 -13.32 16.85 4.18
C ASP A 133 -14.43 16.50 3.17
N PRO A 134 -15.59 17.17 3.22
CA PRO A 134 -16.61 16.99 2.20
C PRO A 134 -16.14 17.51 0.84
N LEU A 135 -16.59 16.86 -0.24
CA LEU A 135 -16.31 17.34 -1.59
C LEU A 135 -17.05 18.67 -1.84
N LYS A 136 -16.37 19.60 -2.52
CA LYS A 136 -16.92 20.90 -2.91
C LYS A 136 -17.97 20.76 -4.02
N GLN A 137 -18.82 21.77 -4.19
CA GLN A 137 -19.64 21.87 -5.41
C GLN A 137 -18.73 22.24 -6.61
N PRO A 138 -19.09 21.85 -7.84
CA PRO A 138 -18.27 22.17 -9.03
C PRO A 138 -17.96 23.65 -9.21
N GLY A 139 -18.92 24.53 -8.87
CA GLY A 139 -18.76 26.00 -8.96
C GLY A 139 -17.80 26.60 -7.93
N ASP A 140 -17.49 25.87 -6.85
CA ASP A 140 -16.62 26.33 -5.76
C ASP A 140 -15.16 25.88 -5.93
N LEU A 141 -14.87 25.10 -6.98
CA LEU A 141 -13.51 24.57 -7.24
C LEU A 141 -12.55 25.70 -7.60
N GLN A 142 -11.37 25.64 -7.00
CA GLN A 142 -10.21 26.46 -7.36
C GLN A 142 -9.33 25.71 -8.39
N PRO A 143 -8.48 26.42 -9.15
CA PRO A 143 -7.52 25.76 -10.05
C PRO A 143 -6.68 24.69 -9.35
N GLY A 144 -6.59 23.52 -9.96
CA GLY A 144 -5.91 22.35 -9.38
C GLY A 144 -6.76 21.53 -8.40
N GLU A 145 -8.05 21.83 -8.29
CA GLU A 145 -8.99 21.07 -7.48
C GLU A 145 -9.93 20.21 -8.34
N TRP A 146 -10.53 19.23 -7.69
CA TRP A 146 -11.50 18.31 -8.29
C TRP A 146 -12.67 18.03 -7.36
N THR A 147 -13.77 17.55 -7.92
CA THR A 147 -14.91 17.02 -7.16
C THR A 147 -15.60 15.90 -7.93
N PHE A 148 -16.52 15.21 -7.26
CA PHE A 148 -17.39 14.20 -7.86
C PHE A 148 -18.84 14.49 -7.47
N VAL A 149 -19.73 14.52 -8.45
CA VAL A 149 -21.17 14.67 -8.25
C VAL A 149 -21.87 13.39 -8.65
N LYS A 150 -22.54 12.74 -7.69
CA LYS A 150 -23.33 11.53 -7.94
C LYS A 150 -24.56 11.82 -8.78
N ASP A 151 -24.92 10.84 -9.60
CA ASP A 151 -26.22 10.76 -10.26
C ASP A 151 -27.07 9.67 -9.61
N PRO A 152 -27.89 9.99 -8.60
CA PRO A 152 -28.69 9.02 -7.87
C PRO A 152 -29.77 8.36 -8.73
N SER A 153 -30.12 8.95 -9.88
CA SER A 153 -31.16 8.40 -10.78
C SER A 153 -30.70 7.11 -11.46
N ARG A 154 -29.38 6.86 -11.49
CA ARG A 154 -28.76 5.69 -12.14
C ARG A 154 -28.37 4.57 -11.16
N GLU A 155 -28.40 4.79 -9.86
CA GLU A 155 -28.09 3.77 -8.85
C GLU A 155 -29.13 2.63 -8.91
N LYS A 156 -28.66 1.40 -9.03
CA LYS A 156 -29.52 0.21 -9.01
C LYS A 156 -29.20 -0.65 -7.78
N PRO A 157 -30.06 -0.69 -6.74
CA PRO A 157 -29.90 -1.66 -5.66
C PRO A 157 -30.00 -3.11 -6.20
N PRO A 158 -29.19 -4.08 -5.71
CA PRO A 158 -28.28 -4.02 -4.57
C PRO A 158 -26.82 -3.68 -4.93
N SER A 159 -26.55 -3.11 -6.10
CA SER A 159 -25.20 -2.78 -6.54
C SER A 159 -24.55 -1.72 -5.61
N LYS A 160 -23.27 -1.91 -5.29
CA LYS A 160 -22.45 -0.87 -4.63
C LYS A 160 -21.87 0.13 -5.65
N GLN A 161 -22.14 -0.06 -6.93
CA GLN A 161 -21.71 0.82 -8.00
C GLN A 161 -22.48 2.14 -7.93
N ILE A 162 -21.73 3.23 -8.02
CA ILE A 162 -22.28 4.60 -8.11
C ILE A 162 -21.99 5.16 -9.49
N TYR A 163 -22.86 6.06 -9.94
CA TYR A 163 -22.71 6.79 -11.19
C TYR A 163 -22.58 8.28 -10.87
N GLY A 164 -21.94 9.02 -11.76
CA GLY A 164 -21.75 10.44 -11.60
C GLY A 164 -20.65 11.00 -12.48
N SER A 165 -20.36 12.27 -12.29
CA SER A 165 -19.36 12.99 -13.06
C SER A 165 -18.25 13.51 -12.16
N PHE A 166 -17.03 13.33 -12.58
CA PHE A 166 -15.87 14.05 -12.04
C PHE A 166 -15.80 15.44 -12.65
N TYR A 167 -15.40 16.41 -11.84
CA TYR A 167 -15.12 17.77 -12.27
C TYR A 167 -13.71 18.14 -11.86
N ILE A 168 -12.98 18.83 -12.76
CA ILE A 168 -11.68 19.42 -12.48
C ILE A 168 -11.68 20.88 -12.89
N LYS A 169 -10.93 21.71 -12.16
CA LYS A 169 -10.78 23.14 -12.44
C LYS A 169 -9.36 23.45 -12.88
N LEU A 170 -9.23 24.08 -14.04
CA LEU A 170 -7.97 24.60 -14.56
C LEU A 170 -7.80 26.09 -14.26
N ALA A 171 -6.55 26.55 -14.32
CA ALA A 171 -6.26 27.97 -14.24
C ALA A 171 -6.82 28.70 -15.49
N PRO A 172 -7.18 30.00 -15.36
CA PRO A 172 -7.64 30.78 -16.50
C PRO A 172 -6.66 30.75 -17.66
N GLY A 173 -7.17 30.43 -18.85
CA GLY A 173 -6.37 30.33 -20.08
C GLY A 173 -5.57 29.05 -20.27
N GLN A 174 -5.59 28.12 -19.32
CA GLN A 174 -4.96 26.82 -19.46
C GLN A 174 -5.83 25.90 -20.34
N VAL A 175 -5.20 25.24 -21.31
CA VAL A 175 -5.86 24.28 -22.21
C VAL A 175 -5.74 22.88 -21.58
N LEU A 176 -6.83 22.12 -21.60
CA LEU A 176 -6.87 20.79 -20.97
C LEU A 176 -5.85 19.82 -21.58
N ALA A 177 -5.67 19.88 -22.90
CA ALA A 177 -4.71 19.01 -23.60
C ALA A 177 -3.24 19.25 -23.19
N ASP A 178 -2.93 20.45 -22.71
CA ASP A 178 -1.59 20.84 -22.28
C ASP A 178 -1.41 20.71 -20.76
N ALA A 179 -2.50 20.44 -20.03
CA ALA A 179 -2.47 20.27 -18.59
C ALA A 179 -1.80 18.94 -18.22
N LYS A 180 -0.80 19.02 -17.34
CA LYS A 180 -0.13 17.82 -16.80
C LYS A 180 -0.97 17.19 -15.70
N ILE A 181 -2.07 16.55 -16.09
CA ILE A 181 -2.98 15.86 -15.19
C ILE A 181 -2.91 14.37 -15.41
N ALA A 182 -2.88 13.57 -14.35
CA ALA A 182 -3.01 12.12 -14.43
C ALA A 182 -4.13 11.62 -13.53
N VAL A 183 -4.70 10.49 -13.94
CA VAL A 183 -5.88 9.86 -13.34
C VAL A 183 -5.47 8.50 -12.79
N PRO A 184 -5.75 8.17 -11.52
CA PRO A 184 -5.47 6.85 -10.96
C PRO A 184 -6.49 5.85 -11.52
N VAL A 185 -6.06 4.99 -12.40
CA VAL A 185 -6.94 4.04 -13.10
C VAL A 185 -6.75 2.60 -12.66
N ARG A 186 -5.68 2.30 -11.91
CA ARG A 186 -5.38 0.97 -11.39
C ARG A 186 -5.65 0.88 -9.90
N SER A 187 -6.21 -0.25 -9.49
CA SER A 187 -6.58 -0.49 -8.09
C SER A 187 -5.37 -0.70 -7.19
N ALA A 188 -4.33 -1.37 -7.65
CA ALA A 188 -3.15 -1.66 -6.86
C ALA A 188 -1.89 -1.64 -7.72
N GLY A 189 -0.72 -1.46 -7.10
CA GLY A 189 0.56 -1.70 -7.75
C GLY A 189 0.84 -3.19 -7.83
N VAL A 190 0.78 -3.89 -6.69
CA VAL A 190 0.88 -5.35 -6.60
C VAL A 190 -0.38 -5.88 -5.94
N GLN A 191 -1.05 -6.83 -6.60
CA GLN A 191 -2.30 -7.43 -6.14
C GLN A 191 -2.14 -8.93 -5.96
N PHE A 192 -2.53 -9.44 -4.79
CA PHE A 192 -2.69 -10.87 -4.53
C PHE A 192 -4.17 -11.20 -4.33
N SER A 193 -4.61 -12.36 -4.83
CA SER A 193 -5.93 -12.91 -4.54
C SER A 193 -5.94 -14.43 -4.74
N GLY A 194 -6.77 -15.13 -3.99
CA GLY A 194 -6.84 -16.59 -4.02
C GLY A 194 -5.72 -17.26 -3.23
N ASP A 195 -5.29 -18.46 -3.66
CA ASP A 195 -4.30 -19.30 -2.98
C ASP A 195 -2.90 -19.13 -3.60
N ASN A 196 -2.11 -18.19 -3.04
CA ASN A 196 -0.75 -17.88 -3.49
C ASN A 196 0.30 -18.46 -2.55
N ALA A 197 1.41 -18.98 -3.09
CA ALA A 197 2.46 -19.54 -2.25
C ALA A 197 3.85 -19.50 -2.89
N HIS A 198 4.90 -19.42 -2.05
CA HIS A 198 6.30 -19.47 -2.48
C HIS A 198 6.63 -18.42 -3.53
N LEU A 199 6.41 -17.17 -3.20
CA LEU A 199 6.65 -16.02 -4.09
C LEU A 199 7.63 -15.04 -3.45
N VAL A 200 8.47 -14.42 -4.27
CA VAL A 200 9.37 -13.34 -3.86
C VAL A 200 9.13 -12.13 -4.76
N ILE A 201 8.83 -10.98 -4.17
CA ILE A 201 8.68 -9.71 -4.86
C ILE A 201 9.72 -8.75 -4.30
N LYS A 202 10.59 -8.22 -5.17
CA LYS A 202 11.69 -7.40 -4.68
C LYS A 202 12.07 -6.23 -5.59
N ASN A 203 12.75 -5.24 -4.98
CA ASN A 203 13.31 -4.09 -5.67
C ASN A 203 12.28 -3.32 -6.53
N LEU A 204 11.10 -3.07 -5.98
CA LEU A 204 9.93 -2.55 -6.71
C LEU A 204 9.29 -1.38 -5.99
N THR A 205 8.91 -0.35 -6.74
CA THR A 205 8.08 0.76 -6.26
C THR A 205 6.67 0.65 -6.84
N ALA A 206 5.65 0.79 -5.99
CA ALA A 206 4.26 1.04 -6.41
C ALA A 206 3.92 2.50 -6.13
N THR A 207 3.31 3.19 -7.09
CA THR A 207 2.90 4.59 -6.94
C THR A 207 1.58 4.87 -7.65
N HIS A 208 0.78 5.75 -7.08
CA HIS A 208 -0.46 6.29 -7.65
C HIS A 208 -1.58 5.27 -8.01
N PRO A 209 -1.69 4.06 -7.44
CA PRO A 209 -2.96 3.33 -7.56
C PRO A 209 -4.04 4.04 -6.71
N TYR A 210 -5.32 3.93 -7.12
CA TYR A 210 -6.40 4.53 -6.32
C TYR A 210 -6.72 3.75 -5.03
N ASN A 211 -6.13 2.58 -4.81
CA ASN A 211 -6.17 1.77 -3.61
C ASN A 211 -4.75 1.58 -3.06
N ASP A 212 -4.29 0.36 -2.83
CA ASP A 212 -3.06 0.05 -2.13
C ASP A 212 -1.85 -0.04 -3.05
N GLY A 213 -0.68 0.27 -2.51
CA GLY A 213 0.57 -0.04 -3.18
C GLY A 213 0.75 -1.55 -3.33
N PHE A 214 0.62 -2.28 -2.23
CA PHE A 214 0.69 -3.74 -2.14
C PHE A 214 -0.54 -4.26 -1.41
N ASN A 215 -1.47 -4.87 -2.16
CA ASN A 215 -2.77 -5.33 -1.69
C ASN A 215 -2.81 -6.87 -1.64
N ILE A 216 -2.73 -7.46 -0.45
CA ILE A 216 -2.58 -8.89 -0.27
C ILE A 216 -3.84 -9.50 0.32
N HIS A 217 -4.59 -10.22 -0.51
CA HIS A 217 -5.81 -10.94 -0.19
C HIS A 217 -5.64 -12.46 -0.32
N GLY A 218 -6.50 -13.20 0.36
CA GLY A 218 -6.64 -14.65 0.24
C GLY A 218 -5.66 -15.45 1.10
N ASP A 219 -5.49 -16.72 0.73
CA ASP A 219 -4.56 -17.64 1.39
C ASP A 219 -3.15 -17.49 0.81
N CYS A 220 -2.43 -16.52 1.31
CA CYS A 220 -1.07 -16.22 0.90
C CYS A 220 -0.09 -16.88 1.88
N ARG A 221 0.85 -17.74 1.41
CA ARG A 221 1.79 -18.46 2.26
C ARG A 221 3.21 -18.44 1.72
N ASP A 222 4.19 -18.32 2.62
CA ASP A 222 5.62 -18.26 2.26
C ASP A 222 5.88 -17.23 1.14
N VAL A 223 5.38 -16.02 1.35
CA VAL A 223 5.61 -14.88 0.47
C VAL A 223 6.58 -13.91 1.12
N VAL A 224 7.48 -13.40 0.32
CA VAL A 224 8.54 -12.49 0.76
C VAL A 224 8.52 -11.25 -0.10
N PHE A 225 8.53 -10.10 0.57
CA PHE A 225 8.79 -8.82 -0.05
C PHE A 225 10.14 -8.28 0.42
N GLU A 226 10.99 -7.86 -0.52
CA GLU A 226 12.34 -7.34 -0.22
C GLU A 226 12.55 -6.00 -0.91
N ASN A 227 12.98 -4.99 -0.15
CA ASN A 227 13.28 -3.67 -0.70
C ASN A 227 12.16 -3.12 -1.59
N ILE A 228 10.94 -3.02 -1.03
CA ILE A 228 9.75 -2.51 -1.71
C ILE A 228 9.38 -1.12 -1.22
N ARG A 229 8.71 -0.35 -2.08
CA ARG A 229 8.29 1.02 -1.77
C ARG A 229 6.85 1.25 -2.22
N ALA A 230 6.06 1.92 -1.39
CA ALA A 230 4.71 2.40 -1.71
C ALA A 230 4.67 3.92 -1.52
N ILE A 231 4.47 4.66 -2.61
CA ILE A 231 4.58 6.11 -2.63
C ILE A 231 3.29 6.71 -3.19
N GLU A 232 2.62 7.57 -2.41
CA GLU A 232 1.43 8.29 -2.84
C GLU A 232 0.35 7.37 -3.44
N CYS A 233 -0.01 6.31 -2.70
CA CYS A 233 -1.14 5.44 -3.01
C CYS A 233 -2.43 6.00 -2.37
N GLY A 234 -3.58 5.77 -2.99
CA GLY A 234 -4.85 6.32 -2.54
C GLY A 234 -5.36 5.74 -1.22
N ASP A 235 -4.93 4.52 -0.87
CA ASP A 235 -5.23 3.86 0.39
C ASP A 235 -3.97 3.42 1.12
N ASP A 236 -3.70 2.14 1.25
CA ASP A 236 -2.61 1.64 2.08
C ASP A 236 -1.29 1.52 1.31
N GLY A 237 -0.17 1.73 1.98
CA GLY A 237 1.13 1.39 1.41
C GLY A 237 1.24 -0.13 1.19
N ILE A 238 0.91 -0.90 2.22
CA ILE A 238 0.76 -2.35 2.18
C ILE A 238 -0.38 -2.78 3.09
N SER A 239 -1.17 -3.76 2.64
CA SER A 239 -2.28 -4.32 3.42
C SER A 239 -2.31 -5.84 3.36
N ALA A 240 -2.57 -6.47 4.51
CA ALA A 240 -2.87 -7.89 4.61
C ALA A 240 -4.34 -8.11 4.97
N HIS A 241 -4.99 -9.04 4.27
CA HIS A 241 -6.37 -9.42 4.51
C HIS A 241 -6.51 -10.94 4.72
N GLU A 242 -7.66 -11.37 5.22
CA GLU A 242 -8.05 -12.75 5.45
C GLU A 242 -6.98 -13.55 6.24
N SER A 243 -6.37 -14.57 5.63
CA SER A 243 -5.36 -15.43 6.24
C SER A 243 -3.95 -15.25 5.68
N ALA A 244 -3.68 -14.12 5.05
CA ALA A 244 -2.40 -13.84 4.41
C ALA A 244 -1.21 -14.00 5.36
N GLN A 245 -0.15 -14.69 4.91
CA GLN A 245 1.09 -14.92 5.66
C GLN A 245 2.28 -14.51 4.80
N TYR A 246 2.98 -13.45 5.23
CA TYR A 246 4.16 -12.97 4.52
C TYR A 246 5.17 -12.26 5.44
N ARG A 247 6.36 -12.07 4.93
CA ARG A 247 7.39 -11.24 5.55
C ARG A 247 7.88 -10.16 4.60
N VAL A 248 8.25 -9.03 5.17
CA VAL A 248 8.80 -7.88 4.45
C VAL A 248 10.13 -7.50 5.07
N ASP A 249 11.18 -7.40 4.27
CA ASP A 249 12.48 -6.84 4.69
C ASP A 249 12.85 -5.66 3.76
N GLY A 250 12.87 -4.46 4.32
CA GLY A 250 13.03 -3.23 3.57
C GLY A 250 11.72 -2.72 2.98
N PHE A 251 10.98 -1.92 3.74
CA PHE A 251 9.76 -1.26 3.30
C PHE A 251 9.83 0.25 3.48
N THR A 252 9.54 0.98 2.41
CA THR A 252 9.37 2.44 2.45
C THR A 252 7.94 2.81 2.07
N SER A 253 7.24 3.50 2.98
CA SER A 253 5.85 3.96 2.78
C SER A 253 5.79 5.47 2.96
N ILE A 254 5.42 6.21 1.90
CA ILE A 254 5.42 7.68 1.92
C ILE A 254 4.16 8.22 1.26
N GLY A 255 3.47 9.14 1.94
CA GLY A 255 2.36 9.90 1.35
C GLY A 255 1.10 9.09 1.07
N ASN A 256 0.96 7.89 1.63
CA ASN A 256 -0.23 7.03 1.48
C ASN A 256 -1.34 7.46 2.45
N SER A 257 -2.56 6.95 2.27
CA SER A 257 -3.58 7.11 3.31
C SER A 257 -3.14 6.43 4.59
N THR A 258 -2.70 5.18 4.51
CA THR A 258 -2.16 4.41 5.64
C THR A 258 -0.81 3.79 5.29
N GLY A 259 0.13 3.76 6.24
CA GLY A 259 1.45 3.15 6.04
C GLY A 259 1.37 1.64 5.92
N ILE A 260 0.91 0.98 6.99
CA ILE A 260 0.65 -0.47 7.06
C ILE A 260 -0.76 -0.68 7.61
N CYS A 261 -1.56 -1.51 6.95
CA CYS A 261 -2.92 -1.87 7.37
C CYS A 261 -3.15 -3.37 7.27
N ASP A 262 -3.03 -4.09 8.37
CA ASP A 262 -3.24 -5.54 8.38
C ASP A 262 -4.49 -5.92 9.18
N THR A 263 -5.27 -6.85 8.64
CA THR A 263 -6.57 -7.27 9.18
C THR A 263 -6.80 -8.78 9.04
N GLY A 264 -7.94 -9.26 9.51
CA GLY A 264 -8.34 -10.65 9.43
C GLY A 264 -7.59 -11.55 10.43
N THR A 265 -7.15 -12.70 9.96
CA THR A 265 -6.30 -13.64 10.69
C THR A 265 -4.87 -13.66 10.17
N ALA A 266 -4.49 -12.60 9.47
CA ALA A 266 -3.19 -12.51 8.80
C ALA A 266 -2.02 -12.61 9.78
N GLN A 267 -0.89 -13.09 9.28
CA GLN A 267 0.36 -13.23 10.03
C GLN A 267 1.48 -12.56 9.24
N THR A 268 1.91 -11.40 9.70
CA THR A 268 2.89 -10.60 8.97
C THR A 268 4.08 -10.23 9.83
N SER A 269 5.21 -10.07 9.16
CA SER A 269 6.45 -9.65 9.78
C SER A 269 7.11 -8.59 8.92
N TYR A 270 7.35 -7.42 9.53
CA TYR A 270 8.00 -6.29 8.89
C TYR A 270 9.33 -5.99 9.56
N ARG A 271 10.36 -5.80 8.75
CA ARG A 271 11.68 -5.43 9.20
C ARG A 271 12.27 -4.36 8.30
N ASN A 272 13.10 -3.47 8.88
CA ASN A 272 13.76 -2.38 8.17
C ASN A 272 12.75 -1.46 7.46
N VAL A 273 11.89 -0.82 8.24
CA VAL A 273 10.72 -0.06 7.76
C VAL A 273 10.94 1.44 7.92
N PHE A 274 10.62 2.21 6.87
CA PHE A 274 10.49 3.65 6.92
C PHE A 274 9.07 4.07 6.52
N ILE A 275 8.41 4.86 7.37
CA ILE A 275 7.06 5.40 7.09
C ILE A 275 7.08 6.91 7.32
N ALA A 276 6.53 7.69 6.38
CA ALA A 276 6.39 9.13 6.51
C ALA A 276 5.17 9.67 5.74
N ASP A 277 4.70 10.84 6.17
CA ASP A 277 3.70 11.65 5.47
C ASP A 277 2.36 10.94 5.17
N CYS A 278 2.02 9.89 5.92
CA CYS A 278 0.70 9.25 5.81
C CYS A 278 -0.40 10.19 6.30
N VAL A 279 -1.62 10.05 5.72
CA VAL A 279 -2.74 10.96 6.01
C VAL A 279 -3.61 10.44 7.15
N ALA A 280 -4.06 9.18 7.10
CA ALA A 280 -4.99 8.61 8.06
C ALA A 280 -4.27 7.90 9.21
N PHE A 281 -3.48 6.87 8.90
CA PHE A 281 -2.74 6.07 9.87
C PHE A 281 -1.30 5.85 9.41
N ASP A 282 -0.36 5.73 10.37
CA ASP A 282 0.95 5.18 10.04
C ASP A 282 0.95 3.66 10.24
N LEU A 283 0.44 3.19 11.38
CA LEU A 283 0.30 1.78 11.74
C LEU A 283 -1.15 1.47 12.16
N TYR A 284 -1.79 0.56 11.42
CA TYR A 284 -3.17 0.15 11.66
C TYR A 284 -3.31 -1.37 11.61
N PHE A 285 -3.39 -2.01 12.78
CA PHE A 285 -3.48 -3.46 12.93
C PHE A 285 -4.81 -3.86 13.56
N LEU A 286 -5.50 -4.81 12.93
CA LEU A 286 -6.88 -5.14 13.24
C LEU A 286 -7.10 -6.64 13.43
N ASP A 287 -8.29 -6.95 13.95
CA ASP A 287 -8.93 -8.26 14.01
C ASP A 287 -8.20 -9.30 14.87
N LYS A 288 -7.89 -10.48 14.35
CA LYS A 288 -7.31 -11.62 15.07
C LYS A 288 -5.90 -11.98 14.57
N GLY A 289 -5.27 -11.04 13.88
CA GLY A 289 -3.97 -11.27 13.28
C GLY A 289 -2.82 -11.31 14.29
N ARG A 290 -1.66 -11.74 13.78
CA ARG A 290 -0.39 -11.76 14.51
C ARG A 290 0.65 -11.02 13.70
N TYR A 291 1.07 -9.91 14.21
CA TYR A 291 1.90 -8.94 13.52
C TYR A 291 3.20 -8.71 14.27
N SER A 292 4.28 -8.47 13.52
CA SER A 292 5.53 -8.04 14.11
C SER A 292 6.17 -6.91 13.29
N LEU A 293 6.79 -5.96 13.99
CA LEU A 293 7.48 -4.83 13.40
C LEU A 293 8.83 -4.65 14.09
N SER A 294 9.91 -4.69 13.31
CA SER A 294 11.26 -4.52 13.87
C SER A 294 12.10 -3.58 13.02
N ASN A 295 12.99 -2.83 13.67
CA ASN A 295 13.83 -1.82 13.04
C ASN A 295 12.99 -0.85 12.18
N ALA A 296 12.17 -0.03 12.81
CA ALA A 296 11.29 0.89 12.10
C ALA A 296 11.47 2.35 12.53
N LEU A 297 11.57 3.25 11.56
CA LEU A 297 11.50 4.70 11.73
C LEU A 297 10.19 5.21 11.13
N ILE A 298 9.38 5.88 11.95
CA ILE A 298 8.08 6.42 11.56
C ILE A 298 8.06 7.92 11.87
N LEU A 299 8.01 8.75 10.82
CA LEU A 299 7.92 10.21 10.91
C LEU A 299 6.48 10.63 10.67
N SER A 300 5.70 10.67 11.73
CA SER A 300 4.25 10.74 11.68
C SER A 300 3.70 12.15 11.52
N LYS A 301 2.82 12.34 10.54
CA LYS A 301 1.89 13.49 10.41
C LYS A 301 0.43 13.04 10.34
N SER A 302 0.16 11.74 10.37
CA SER A 302 -1.16 11.17 10.17
C SER A 302 -2.17 11.59 11.25
N GLN A 303 -3.46 11.43 10.94
CA GLN A 303 -4.54 11.72 11.89
C GLN A 303 -4.52 10.76 13.10
N ASN A 304 -4.16 9.50 12.87
CA ASN A 304 -4.11 8.42 13.86
C ASN A 304 -2.80 7.64 13.71
N PRO A 305 -1.73 8.04 14.38
CA PRO A 305 -0.39 7.47 14.12
C PRO A 305 -0.26 5.99 14.44
N PHE A 306 -1.02 5.50 15.43
CA PHE A 306 -0.91 4.14 15.91
C PHE A 306 -2.26 3.61 16.38
N SER A 307 -2.72 2.50 15.83
CA SER A 307 -3.93 1.83 16.29
C SER A 307 -3.83 0.32 16.16
N VAL A 308 -4.14 -0.37 17.24
CA VAL A 308 -4.24 -1.83 17.33
C VAL A 308 -5.57 -2.19 17.97
N THR A 309 -6.38 -3.00 17.27
CA THR A 309 -7.74 -3.32 17.73
C THR A 309 -8.08 -4.77 17.43
N GLY A 310 -8.39 -5.55 18.47
CA GLY A 310 -8.91 -6.91 18.30
C GLY A 310 -10.42 -6.94 18.07
N ARG A 311 -10.96 -8.14 17.85
CA ARG A 311 -12.40 -8.41 17.75
C ARG A 311 -12.92 -9.16 18.97
N ASP A 312 -14.25 -9.22 19.15
CA ASP A 312 -14.88 -9.90 20.27
C ASP A 312 -14.53 -11.40 20.35
N ASP A 313 -14.24 -12.03 19.25
CA ASP A 313 -13.92 -13.45 19.13
C ASP A 313 -12.41 -13.76 19.06
N GLY A 314 -11.54 -12.76 19.25
CA GLY A 314 -10.09 -12.98 19.30
C GLY A 314 -9.23 -11.73 19.41
N ASP A 315 -7.99 -11.94 19.84
CA ASP A 315 -7.03 -10.86 20.10
C ASP A 315 -6.21 -10.51 18.84
N CYS A 316 -6.04 -9.22 18.59
CA CYS A 316 -5.02 -8.67 17.73
C CYS A 316 -3.68 -8.60 18.48
N ARG A 317 -2.63 -9.20 17.95
CA ARG A 317 -1.32 -9.24 18.60
C ARG A 317 -0.26 -8.53 17.77
N LEU A 318 0.42 -7.57 18.36
CA LEU A 318 1.53 -6.84 17.75
C LEU A 318 2.77 -6.92 18.64
N ALA A 319 3.87 -7.44 18.10
CA ALA A 319 5.19 -7.37 18.72
C ALA A 319 6.04 -6.32 18.01
N MET A 320 6.66 -5.42 18.77
CA MET A 320 7.51 -4.34 18.26
C MET A 320 8.91 -4.43 18.86
N GLU A 321 9.95 -4.31 18.05
CA GLU A 321 11.33 -4.25 18.54
C GLU A 321 12.14 -3.19 17.78
N ASN A 322 12.82 -2.32 18.52
CA ASN A 322 13.62 -1.24 17.97
C ASN A 322 12.82 -0.36 16.99
N VAL A 323 11.73 0.23 17.50
CA VAL A 323 10.81 1.08 16.73
C VAL A 323 10.85 2.50 17.26
N HIS A 324 11.10 3.46 16.40
CA HIS A 324 10.96 4.89 16.69
C HIS A 324 9.79 5.47 15.91
N LEU A 325 8.73 5.87 16.62
CA LEU A 325 7.63 6.66 16.08
C LEU A 325 7.74 8.07 16.66
N ARG A 326 7.98 9.05 15.79
CA ARG A 326 8.07 10.47 16.15
C ARG A 326 6.99 11.26 15.45
N ARG A 327 6.17 11.96 16.23
CA ARG A 327 5.23 12.95 15.69
C ARG A 327 5.99 14.21 15.25
N LEU A 328 5.72 14.66 14.04
CA LEU A 328 6.26 15.91 13.48
C LEU A 328 5.31 17.11 13.60
N VAL A 329 4.11 16.87 14.12
CA VAL A 329 3.04 17.85 14.37
C VAL A 329 2.51 17.62 15.79
N GLU A 330 1.39 18.26 16.16
CA GLU A 330 0.85 18.17 17.53
C GLU A 330 0.67 16.71 17.99
N PRO A 331 0.84 16.46 19.30
CA PRO A 331 0.63 15.13 19.88
C PRO A 331 -0.73 14.55 19.53
N ARG A 332 -0.82 13.24 19.39
CA ARG A 332 -2.03 12.50 19.07
C ARG A 332 -2.19 11.25 19.93
N LEU A 333 -3.41 10.76 20.01
CA LEU A 333 -3.70 9.49 20.66
C LEU A 333 -3.15 8.33 19.82
N GLY A 334 -2.41 7.43 20.49
CA GLY A 334 -2.18 6.06 20.02
C GLY A 334 -3.18 5.13 20.72
N ASN A 335 -3.80 4.24 19.99
CA ASN A 335 -4.86 3.39 20.51
C ASN A 335 -4.44 1.92 20.58
N VAL A 336 -4.40 1.36 21.79
CA VAL A 336 -4.36 -0.08 22.05
C VAL A 336 -5.73 -0.46 22.59
N ALA A 337 -6.63 -0.80 21.69
CA ALA A 337 -8.06 -1.00 21.99
C ALA A 337 -8.32 -2.32 22.72
N ALA A 338 -9.58 -2.58 23.03
CA ALA A 338 -10.01 -3.85 23.59
C ALA A 338 -9.56 -5.02 22.71
N ARG A 339 -9.17 -6.13 23.33
CA ARG A 339 -8.64 -7.32 22.64
C ARG A 339 -7.37 -7.10 21.82
N ALA A 340 -6.68 -5.95 22.00
CA ALA A 340 -5.35 -5.76 21.48
C ALA A 340 -4.31 -6.17 22.52
N VAL A 341 -3.27 -6.87 22.08
CA VAL A 341 -2.12 -7.27 22.89
C VAL A 341 -0.86 -6.75 22.20
N VAL A 342 -0.24 -5.72 22.75
CA VAL A 342 0.98 -5.11 22.23
C VAL A 342 2.15 -5.42 23.16
N SER A 343 3.27 -5.83 22.58
CA SER A 343 4.55 -5.92 23.28
C SER A 343 5.60 -5.08 22.55
N GLY A 344 6.28 -4.20 23.26
CA GLY A 344 7.35 -3.36 22.73
C GLY A 344 8.65 -3.58 23.48
N LYS A 345 9.75 -3.70 22.73
CA LYS A 345 11.10 -3.77 23.27
C LYS A 345 11.99 -2.76 22.58
N ARG A 346 12.69 -1.94 23.36
CA ARG A 346 13.53 -0.86 22.85
C ARG A 346 12.77 0.03 21.86
N CYS A 347 11.56 0.46 22.23
CA CYS A 347 10.77 1.38 21.43
C CYS A 347 10.89 2.81 21.95
N THR A 348 10.79 3.77 21.06
CA THR A 348 10.67 5.20 21.39
C THR A 348 9.45 5.76 20.70
N LEU A 349 8.44 6.21 21.47
CA LEU A 349 7.19 6.78 20.97
C LEU A 349 7.09 8.24 21.42
N GLU A 350 7.41 9.17 20.51
CA GLU A 350 7.45 10.61 20.78
C GLU A 350 6.19 11.33 20.26
N GLY A 351 5.58 12.16 21.12
CA GLY A 351 4.38 12.92 20.79
C GLY A 351 3.14 12.04 20.62
N LEU A 352 3.12 10.87 21.27
CA LEU A 352 2.03 9.90 21.24
C LEU A 352 1.49 9.63 22.64
N ASP A 353 0.25 10.01 22.91
CA ASP A 353 -0.47 9.67 24.14
C ASP A 353 -1.14 8.30 23.96
N LEU A 354 -0.63 7.27 24.63
CA LEU A 354 -1.18 5.93 24.51
C LEU A 354 -2.45 5.74 25.34
N LYS A 355 -3.58 5.53 24.68
CA LYS A 355 -4.81 5.04 25.29
C LYS A 355 -4.84 3.50 25.23
N VAL A 356 -4.71 2.85 26.38
CA VAL A 356 -4.68 1.38 26.48
C VAL A 356 -5.95 0.90 27.18
N THR A 357 -6.81 0.19 26.46
CA THR A 357 -7.97 -0.54 27.01
C THR A 357 -7.82 -2.05 26.82
N GLY A 358 -6.88 -2.49 26.02
CA GLY A 358 -6.39 -3.86 25.90
C GLY A 358 -5.21 -4.14 26.84
N SER A 359 -4.14 -4.71 26.31
CA SER A 359 -2.90 -4.99 27.03
C SER A 359 -1.69 -4.43 26.29
N ALA A 360 -0.81 -3.75 27.00
CA ALA A 360 0.47 -3.28 26.44
C ALA A 360 1.58 -3.48 27.46
N THR A 361 2.71 -4.04 27.01
CA THR A 361 3.92 -4.23 27.81
C THR A 361 5.11 -3.60 27.08
N TRP A 362 5.99 -2.94 27.84
CA TRP A 362 7.12 -2.21 27.29
C TRP A 362 8.39 -2.53 28.05
N GLU A 363 9.40 -3.05 27.37
CA GLU A 363 10.72 -3.37 27.91
C GLU A 363 11.74 -2.37 27.36
N SER A 364 12.55 -1.75 28.20
CA SER A 364 13.61 -0.78 27.83
C SER A 364 13.14 0.29 26.83
N SER A 365 11.89 0.77 26.99
CA SER A 365 11.22 1.66 26.03
C SER A 365 10.99 3.06 26.60
N LEU A 366 10.95 4.07 25.73
CA LEU A 366 10.68 5.47 26.05
C LEU A 366 9.34 5.89 25.46
N LEU A 367 8.38 6.25 26.31
CA LEU A 367 7.02 6.63 25.89
C LEU A 367 6.71 8.05 26.37
N SER A 368 6.23 8.92 25.48
CA SER A 368 5.82 10.27 25.86
C SER A 368 4.80 10.25 27.00
N GLY A 369 5.03 11.09 28.01
CA GLY A 369 4.11 11.25 29.14
C GLY A 369 4.03 10.06 30.10
N GLN A 370 4.88 9.04 29.96
CA GLN A 370 4.92 7.89 30.86
C GLN A 370 6.30 7.76 31.54
N PRO A 371 6.34 7.29 32.80
CA PRO A 371 7.59 6.95 33.45
C PRO A 371 8.29 5.82 32.69
N SER A 372 9.57 5.98 32.41
CA SER A 372 10.39 4.91 31.84
C SER A 372 11.00 4.03 32.93
N GLU A 373 11.29 2.77 32.61
CA GLU A 373 12.08 1.90 33.45
C GLU A 373 13.46 2.51 33.72
N ALA A 374 14.03 2.27 34.89
CA ALA A 374 15.38 2.72 35.20
C ALA A 374 16.37 2.08 34.23
N GLY A 375 17.12 2.91 33.50
CA GLY A 375 18.08 2.45 32.49
C GLY A 375 17.47 2.09 31.13
N ALA A 376 16.21 2.43 30.84
CA ALA A 376 15.61 2.28 29.52
C ALA A 376 16.40 3.08 28.47
N THR A 377 16.77 2.43 27.37
CA THR A 377 17.56 3.04 26.27
C THR A 377 16.71 3.49 25.10
N GLY A 378 15.49 3.01 24.98
CA GLY A 378 14.65 3.25 23.80
C GLY A 378 15.18 2.61 22.51
N ALA A 379 14.76 3.14 21.37
CA ALA A 379 15.15 2.68 20.04
C ALA A 379 16.61 3.14 19.69
N ASP A 380 17.28 2.36 18.87
CA ASP A 380 18.57 2.72 18.29
C ASP A 380 18.38 3.75 17.16
N LEU A 381 18.38 5.02 17.52
CA LEU A 381 18.08 6.11 16.58
C LEU A 381 19.13 6.20 15.48
N GLU A 382 20.41 6.00 15.77
CA GLU A 382 21.48 6.08 14.77
C GLU A 382 21.30 5.03 13.66
N ALA A 383 20.97 3.80 14.04
CA ALA A 383 20.70 2.75 13.08
C ALA A 383 19.42 3.01 12.29
N LEU A 384 18.35 3.47 12.94
CA LEU A 384 17.04 3.68 12.31
C LEU A 384 17.03 4.85 11.32
N TRP A 385 17.78 5.93 11.59
CA TRP A 385 17.89 7.05 10.64
C TRP A 385 18.52 6.67 9.30
N LYS A 386 19.29 5.59 9.24
CA LYS A 386 19.82 5.04 7.97
C LYS A 386 18.73 4.44 7.06
N LEU A 387 17.55 4.14 7.60
CA LEU A 387 16.40 3.68 6.81
C LEU A 387 15.71 4.81 6.05
N ALA A 388 15.88 6.06 6.53
CA ALA A 388 15.25 7.22 5.90
C ALA A 388 15.85 7.48 4.51
N PRO A 389 15.01 7.70 3.48
CA PRO A 389 15.49 8.20 2.19
C PRO A 389 16.24 9.52 2.32
N PRO A 390 17.13 9.88 1.37
CA PRO A 390 17.93 11.10 1.45
C PRO A 390 17.12 12.38 1.71
N SER A 391 15.91 12.49 1.18
CA SER A 391 14.99 13.61 1.40
C SER A 391 14.53 13.79 2.86
N TYR A 392 14.70 12.78 3.71
CA TYR A 392 14.30 12.79 5.12
C TYR A 392 15.49 12.72 6.08
N GLN A 393 16.73 12.61 5.58
CA GLN A 393 17.91 12.44 6.42
C GLN A 393 18.38 13.71 7.15
N THR A 394 17.81 14.87 6.82
CA THR A 394 18.06 16.09 7.61
C THR A 394 17.09 16.07 8.80
N PRO A 395 17.59 15.91 10.05
CA PRO A 395 16.69 15.97 11.20
C PRO A 395 15.99 17.33 11.20
N PRO A 396 14.69 17.41 11.47
CA PRO A 396 14.07 18.70 11.77
C PRO A 396 14.77 19.26 13.00
N SER A 397 15.28 20.49 12.85
CA SER A 397 15.92 21.30 13.89
C SER A 397 15.03 21.50 15.11
#